data_b64768188c5115aa60ff9c6fd72b85e3
#
_entry.id   b64768188c5115aa60ff9c6fd72b85e3
#
_cell.length_a   1.000
_cell.length_b   1.000
_cell.length_c   1.000
_cell.angle_alpha   90.00
_cell.angle_beta   90.00
_cell.angle_gamma   90.00
#
_symmetry.space_group_name_H-M   'P 1'
#
loop_
_entity.id
_entity.type
_entity.pdbx_description
1 polymer ?
#
loop_
_entity_poly.entity_id
_entity_poly.type
_entity_poly.pdbx_seq_one_letter_code
_entity_poly.pdbx_strand_id
1 'polypeptide(L)'
;KLDKNDHRIYTLCGDGECQEGQVWEAIMAAAHHKLDNLCIIIDNNNLQIDGKVEDVMSIYPLNEKMKAFNCHVIEIDGHDFDQIRAAFKEARETKGQPTVIIAKTIKGKGVSFMENQVGWHGKAPNE
;
A
#
# COMPACT_ATOMS: atom_id res chain seq x y z
N LYS A 1 -11.35 5.31 -16.06
CA LYS A 1 -11.25 6.75 -16.44
C LYS A 1 -10.94 6.90 -17.93
N LEU A 2 -9.97 6.16 -18.45
CA LEU A 2 -9.62 6.19 -19.88
C LEU A 2 -10.81 5.79 -20.75
N ASP A 3 -11.60 4.81 -20.35
CA ASP A 3 -12.82 4.36 -21.04
C ASP A 3 -14.06 5.20 -20.69
N LYS A 4 -13.90 6.36 -20.04
CA LYS A 4 -14.96 7.29 -19.65
C LYS A 4 -16.04 6.67 -18.76
N ASN A 5 -15.70 5.68 -17.94
CA ASN A 5 -16.58 5.16 -16.91
C ASN A 5 -16.17 5.66 -15.51
N ASP A 6 -17.12 5.61 -14.57
CA ASP A 6 -16.94 6.14 -13.21
C ASP A 6 -16.48 5.06 -12.20
N HIS A 7 -16.02 3.91 -12.69
CA HIS A 7 -15.52 2.85 -11.82
C HIS A 7 -14.29 3.31 -11.05
N ARG A 8 -14.27 3.00 -9.78
CA ARG A 8 -13.07 3.16 -8.94
C ARG A 8 -12.35 1.83 -8.85
N ILE A 9 -11.03 1.90 -8.91
CA ILE A 9 -10.14 0.74 -8.83
C ILE A 9 -9.35 0.85 -7.52
N TYR A 10 -9.31 -0.25 -6.79
CA TYR A 10 -8.51 -0.40 -5.60
C TYR A 10 -7.53 -1.54 -5.81
N THR A 11 -6.27 -1.33 -5.46
CA THR A 11 -5.27 -2.37 -5.43
C THR A 11 -4.63 -2.41 -4.06
N LEU A 12 -4.34 -3.61 -3.57
CA LEU A 12 -3.63 -3.83 -2.32
C LEU A 12 -2.31 -4.51 -2.64
N CYS A 13 -1.22 -3.90 -2.20
CA CYS A 13 0.13 -4.40 -2.36
C CYS A 13 0.78 -4.53 -0.97
N GLY A 14 1.58 -5.56 -0.77
CA GLY A 14 2.51 -5.59 0.35
C GLY A 14 3.68 -4.63 0.11
N ASP A 15 4.34 -4.20 1.17
CA ASP A 15 5.54 -3.39 1.05
C ASP A 15 6.70 -4.14 0.37
N GLY A 16 6.83 -5.45 0.60
CA GLY A 16 7.77 -6.29 -0.14
C GLY A 16 7.48 -6.35 -1.64
N GLU A 17 6.21 -6.31 -2.06
CA GLU A 17 5.83 -6.23 -3.49
C GLU A 17 6.29 -4.91 -4.13
N CYS A 18 6.43 -3.84 -3.34
CA CYS A 18 6.95 -2.57 -3.84
C CYS A 18 8.46 -2.61 -4.19
N GLN A 19 9.14 -3.73 -4.01
CA GLN A 19 10.50 -3.96 -4.53
C GLN A 19 10.48 -4.30 -6.03
N GLU A 20 9.31 -4.67 -6.58
CA GLU A 20 9.13 -4.99 -7.99
C GLU A 20 9.06 -3.73 -8.86
N GLY A 21 9.85 -3.70 -9.95
CA GLY A 21 9.91 -2.55 -10.85
C GLY A 21 8.57 -2.17 -11.48
N GLN A 22 7.74 -3.17 -11.80
CA GLN A 22 6.41 -2.96 -12.40
C GLN A 22 5.47 -2.11 -11.53
N VAL A 23 5.64 -2.12 -10.19
CA VAL A 23 4.85 -1.28 -9.28
C VAL A 23 5.15 0.19 -9.54
N TRP A 24 6.42 0.55 -9.67
CA TRP A 24 6.85 1.92 -9.93
C TRP A 24 6.47 2.40 -11.33
N GLU A 25 6.58 1.51 -12.33
CA GLU A 25 6.13 1.79 -13.69
C GLU A 25 4.63 2.06 -13.75
N ALA A 26 3.83 1.24 -13.05
CA ALA A 26 2.38 1.42 -12.96
C ALA A 26 2.00 2.73 -12.26
N ILE A 27 2.70 3.10 -11.17
CA ILE A 27 2.48 4.35 -10.44
C ILE A 27 2.82 5.55 -11.31
N MET A 28 3.94 5.52 -12.03
CA MET A 28 4.35 6.58 -12.96
C MET A 28 3.30 6.77 -14.06
N ALA A 29 2.81 5.68 -14.65
CA ALA A 29 1.75 5.73 -15.66
C ALA A 29 0.43 6.26 -15.08
N ALA A 30 0.04 5.82 -13.87
CA ALA A 30 -1.17 6.28 -13.20
C ALA A 30 -1.14 7.80 -12.93
N ALA A 31 -0.01 8.32 -12.48
CA ALA A 31 0.17 9.75 -12.25
C ALA A 31 0.14 10.54 -13.58
N HIS A 32 0.83 10.04 -14.61
CA HIS A 32 0.83 10.66 -15.95
C HIS A 32 -0.60 10.79 -16.51
N HIS A 33 -1.39 9.72 -16.41
CA HIS A 33 -2.78 9.70 -16.88
C HIS A 33 -3.78 10.32 -15.88
N LYS A 34 -3.31 10.85 -14.76
CA LYS A 34 -4.13 11.48 -13.72
C LYS A 34 -5.30 10.60 -13.28
N LEU A 35 -5.01 9.33 -12.99
CA LEU A 35 -6.01 8.33 -12.62
C LEU A 35 -6.54 8.56 -11.20
N ASP A 36 -7.34 9.59 -11.00
CA ASP A 36 -7.94 9.94 -9.71
C ASP A 36 -9.03 8.97 -9.23
N ASN A 37 -9.35 7.98 -10.04
CA ASN A 37 -10.18 6.84 -9.67
C ASN A 37 -9.38 5.61 -9.22
N LEU A 38 -8.05 5.68 -9.19
CA LEU A 38 -7.18 4.63 -8.67
C LEU A 38 -6.76 4.94 -7.24
N CYS A 39 -6.96 3.97 -6.34
CA CYS A 39 -6.48 4.00 -4.97
C CYS A 39 -5.59 2.78 -4.74
N ILE A 40 -4.33 3.02 -4.45
CA ILE A 40 -3.33 2.00 -4.15
C ILE A 40 -3.18 1.95 -2.64
N ILE A 41 -3.39 0.79 -2.03
CA ILE A 41 -3.17 0.56 -0.60
C ILE A 41 -1.88 -0.25 -0.46
N ILE A 42 -0.97 0.19 0.40
CA ILE A 42 0.26 -0.51 0.71
C ILE A 42 0.17 -1.00 2.14
N ASP A 43 0.12 -2.32 2.33
CA ASP A 43 0.25 -2.99 3.62
C ASP A 43 1.72 -2.89 4.06
N ASN A 44 2.01 -1.85 4.85
CA ASN A 44 3.37 -1.52 5.28
C ASN A 44 3.66 -2.12 6.66
N ASN A 45 3.93 -3.42 6.68
CA ASN A 45 4.29 -4.18 7.88
C ASN A 45 5.80 -4.42 8.03
N ASN A 46 6.62 -3.96 7.07
CA ASN A 46 8.08 -4.10 7.03
C ASN A 46 8.58 -5.56 6.99
N LEU A 47 7.73 -6.52 6.62
CA LEU A 47 8.10 -7.94 6.55
C LEU A 47 7.76 -8.55 5.19
N GLN A 48 8.71 -9.26 4.64
CA GLN A 48 8.57 -10.05 3.41
C GLN A 48 9.15 -11.47 3.63
N ILE A 49 9.16 -12.32 2.60
CA ILE A 49 9.54 -13.74 2.69
C ILE A 49 10.92 -13.94 3.34
N ASP A 50 11.90 -13.12 2.99
CA ASP A 50 13.30 -13.29 3.38
C ASP A 50 13.70 -12.48 4.64
N GLY A 51 12.80 -11.67 5.19
CA GLY A 51 13.09 -10.87 6.37
C GLY A 51 12.40 -9.51 6.39
N LYS A 52 13.03 -8.54 7.03
CA LYS A 52 12.55 -7.16 7.00
C LYS A 52 12.80 -6.53 5.64
N VAL A 53 11.82 -5.79 5.13
CA VAL A 53 11.93 -5.07 3.85
C VAL A 53 13.12 -4.12 3.85
N GLU A 54 13.37 -3.42 4.96
CA GLU A 54 14.50 -2.49 5.08
C GLU A 54 15.88 -3.17 5.04
N ASP A 55 15.97 -4.42 5.50
CA ASP A 55 17.22 -5.18 5.54
C ASP A 55 17.49 -5.92 4.21
N VAL A 56 16.43 -6.37 3.52
CA VAL A 56 16.55 -7.11 2.26
C VAL A 56 16.78 -6.15 1.08
N MET A 57 15.85 -5.24 0.86
CA MET A 57 15.98 -4.16 -0.12
C MET A 57 15.02 -3.03 0.24
N SER A 58 15.56 -1.97 0.85
CA SER A 58 14.75 -0.87 1.36
C SER A 58 14.04 -0.09 0.27
N ILE A 59 12.72 0.01 0.40
CA ILE A 59 11.87 0.89 -0.42
C ILE A 59 11.71 2.30 0.19
N TYR A 60 12.22 2.50 1.38
CA TYR A 60 12.04 3.75 2.12
C TYR A 60 12.96 4.90 1.63
N PRO A 61 12.58 6.17 1.81
CA PRO A 61 11.31 6.66 2.36
C PRO A 61 10.16 6.53 1.33
N LEU A 62 9.18 5.68 1.63
CA LEU A 62 8.13 5.32 0.69
C LEU A 62 7.20 6.49 0.37
N ASN A 63 6.77 7.24 1.40
CA ASN A 63 5.87 8.39 1.27
C ASN A 63 6.45 9.48 0.37
N GLU A 64 7.75 9.78 0.52
CA GLU A 64 8.42 10.81 -0.29
C GLU A 64 8.55 10.36 -1.75
N LYS A 65 8.90 9.09 -1.98
CA LYS A 65 8.96 8.52 -3.32
C LYS A 65 7.60 8.60 -4.02
N MET A 66 6.50 8.20 -3.34
CA MET A 66 5.16 8.27 -3.92
C MET A 66 4.73 9.71 -4.22
N LYS A 67 5.06 10.67 -3.35
CA LYS A 67 4.85 12.10 -3.61
C LYS A 67 5.65 12.59 -4.81
N ALA A 68 6.90 12.16 -4.96
CA ALA A 68 7.75 12.51 -6.11
C ALA A 68 7.19 11.97 -7.44
N PHE A 69 6.44 10.88 -7.41
CA PHE A 69 5.66 10.37 -8.55
C PHE A 69 4.33 11.12 -8.78
N ASN A 70 4.07 12.23 -8.07
CA ASN A 70 2.83 13.00 -8.14
C ASN A 70 1.58 12.24 -7.70
N CYS A 71 1.70 11.35 -6.72
CA CYS A 71 0.57 10.73 -6.06
C CYS A 71 0.11 11.55 -4.85
N HIS A 72 -1.19 11.53 -4.56
CA HIS A 72 -1.71 11.94 -3.27
C HIS A 72 -1.42 10.84 -2.24
N VAL A 73 -0.70 11.15 -1.16
CA VAL A 73 -0.24 10.16 -0.19
C VAL A 73 -0.89 10.38 1.16
N ILE A 74 -1.48 9.32 1.70
CA ILE A 74 -2.12 9.29 3.01
C ILE A 74 -1.43 8.19 3.84
N GLU A 75 -0.91 8.53 5.03
CA GLU A 75 -0.35 7.56 5.97
C GLU A 75 -1.32 7.34 7.12
N ILE A 76 -1.58 6.07 7.44
CA ILE A 76 -2.53 5.68 8.48
C ILE A 76 -1.99 4.55 9.37
N ASP A 77 -2.55 4.42 10.56
CA ASP A 77 -2.56 3.15 11.29
C ASP A 77 -3.56 2.21 10.60
N GLY A 78 -3.04 1.14 9.96
CA GLY A 78 -3.84 0.14 9.24
C GLY A 78 -4.71 -0.74 10.15
N HIS A 79 -4.63 -0.57 11.48
CA HIS A 79 -5.50 -1.24 12.44
C HIS A 79 -6.57 -0.30 13.06
N ASP A 80 -6.54 0.98 12.71
CA ASP A 80 -7.53 1.97 13.13
C ASP A 80 -8.62 2.14 12.06
N PHE A 81 -9.83 1.65 12.34
CA PHE A 81 -10.95 1.69 11.39
C PHE A 81 -11.42 3.12 11.07
N ASP A 82 -11.26 4.06 11.98
CA ASP A 82 -11.66 5.44 11.73
C ASP A 82 -10.68 6.14 10.79
N GLN A 83 -9.36 5.90 10.95
CA GLN A 83 -8.35 6.35 9.99
C GLN A 83 -8.54 5.69 8.62
N ILE A 84 -8.84 4.41 8.57
CA ILE A 84 -9.12 3.69 7.30
C ILE A 84 -10.31 4.34 6.59
N ARG A 85 -11.43 4.57 7.29
CA ARG A 85 -12.63 5.21 6.70
C ARG A 85 -12.33 6.62 6.20
N ALA A 86 -11.60 7.41 6.99
CA ALA A 86 -11.19 8.76 6.62
C ALA A 86 -10.31 8.77 5.36
N ALA A 87 -9.32 7.88 5.29
CA ALA A 87 -8.42 7.75 4.14
C ALA A 87 -9.17 7.37 2.85
N PHE A 88 -10.11 6.43 2.91
CA PHE A 88 -10.93 6.08 1.75
C PHE A 88 -11.89 7.20 1.34
N LYS A 89 -12.39 7.99 2.29
CA LYS A 89 -13.18 9.18 1.96
C LYS A 89 -12.31 10.21 1.23
N GLU A 90 -11.15 10.55 1.78
CA GLU A 90 -10.21 11.49 1.19
C GLU A 90 -9.75 11.04 -0.22
N ALA A 91 -9.46 9.75 -0.39
CA ALA A 91 -9.12 9.18 -1.70
C ALA A 91 -10.22 9.36 -2.75
N ARG A 92 -11.50 9.31 -2.35
CA ARG A 92 -12.64 9.54 -3.26
C ARG A 92 -12.79 11.02 -3.65
N GLU A 93 -12.42 11.91 -2.75
CA GLU A 93 -12.50 13.37 -2.93
C GLU A 93 -11.31 13.92 -3.72
N THR A 94 -10.17 13.22 -3.70
CA THR A 94 -8.96 13.60 -4.44
C THR A 94 -9.20 13.56 -5.95
N LYS A 95 -8.75 14.62 -6.64
CA LYS A 95 -8.92 14.78 -8.09
C LYS A 95 -7.58 15.05 -8.79
N GLY A 96 -7.48 14.56 -10.01
CA GLY A 96 -6.35 14.84 -10.90
C GLY A 96 -5.07 14.04 -10.62
N GLN A 97 -5.06 13.15 -9.62
CA GLN A 97 -3.91 12.31 -9.28
C GLN A 97 -4.36 11.02 -8.60
N PRO A 98 -3.63 9.91 -8.75
CA PRO A 98 -3.92 8.68 -8.01
C PRO A 98 -3.64 8.88 -6.52
N THR A 99 -4.34 8.12 -5.68
CA THR A 99 -4.11 8.11 -4.23
C THR A 99 -3.34 6.86 -3.82
N VAL A 100 -2.33 7.04 -2.96
CA VAL A 100 -1.61 5.96 -2.29
C VAL A 100 -1.87 6.06 -0.79
N ILE A 101 -2.46 5.01 -0.21
CA ILE A 101 -2.64 4.88 1.24
C ILE A 101 -1.53 3.96 1.76
N ILE A 102 -0.65 4.47 2.60
CA ILE A 102 0.38 3.69 3.28
C ILE A 102 -0.18 3.31 4.65
N ALA A 103 -0.61 2.07 4.79
CA ALA A 103 -1.20 1.54 6.00
C ALA A 103 -0.13 0.84 6.85
N LYS A 104 0.28 1.46 7.95
CA LYS A 104 1.18 0.83 8.92
C LYS A 104 0.45 -0.27 9.65
N THR A 105 0.95 -1.50 9.52
CA THR A 105 0.31 -2.67 10.10
C THR A 105 1.32 -3.53 10.88
N ILE A 106 0.77 -4.49 11.59
CA ILE A 106 1.54 -5.55 12.26
C ILE A 106 1.14 -6.87 11.59
N LYS A 107 2.11 -7.54 10.95
CA LYS A 107 1.87 -8.86 10.37
C LYS A 107 1.40 -9.83 11.45
N GLY A 108 0.29 -10.55 11.21
CA GLY A 108 -0.30 -11.48 12.17
C GLY A 108 -0.99 -10.84 13.38
N LYS A 109 -1.40 -9.56 13.28
CA LYS A 109 -2.06 -8.81 14.36
C LYS A 109 -3.18 -9.60 15.04
N GLY A 110 -3.12 -9.65 16.38
CA GLY A 110 -4.12 -10.34 17.22
C GLY A 110 -3.81 -11.81 17.49
N VAL A 111 -2.78 -12.38 16.85
CA VAL A 111 -2.32 -13.75 17.08
C VAL A 111 -0.91 -13.72 17.64
N SER A 112 -0.77 -13.89 18.96
CA SER A 112 0.48 -13.63 19.71
C SER A 112 1.70 -14.38 19.17
N PHE A 113 1.54 -15.58 18.68
CA PHE A 113 2.63 -16.38 18.12
C PHE A 113 2.93 -16.08 16.64
N MET A 114 2.12 -15.23 15.97
CA MET A 114 2.30 -14.82 14.58
C MET A 114 2.79 -13.38 14.45
N GLU A 115 2.49 -12.52 15.43
CA GLU A 115 2.80 -11.09 15.33
C GLU A 115 4.29 -10.87 15.06
N ASN A 116 4.59 -10.10 14.01
CA ASN A 116 5.95 -9.76 13.57
C ASN A 116 6.85 -10.97 13.27
N GLN A 117 6.27 -12.12 12.90
CA GLN A 117 7.01 -13.34 12.59
C GLN A 117 7.04 -13.61 11.08
N VAL A 118 8.21 -13.50 10.46
CA VAL A 118 8.43 -13.80 9.03
C VAL A 118 8.01 -15.22 8.67
N GLY A 119 8.27 -16.19 9.56
CA GLY A 119 8.00 -17.61 9.32
C GLY A 119 6.54 -17.99 9.06
N TRP A 120 5.60 -17.04 9.26
CA TRP A 120 4.17 -17.24 8.95
C TRP A 120 3.78 -16.67 7.58
N HIS A 121 4.72 -16.21 6.79
CA HIS A 121 4.45 -15.80 5.42
C HIS A 121 4.11 -17.04 4.56
N GLY A 122 2.85 -17.17 4.18
CA GLY A 122 2.37 -18.30 3.37
C GLY A 122 2.29 -19.66 4.09
N LYS A 123 2.31 -19.66 5.43
CA LYS A 123 2.19 -20.88 6.24
C LYS A 123 0.87 -20.89 7.00
N ALA A 124 0.15 -21.99 6.92
CA ALA A 124 -1.04 -22.23 7.75
C ALA A 124 -0.64 -22.65 9.18
N PRO A 125 -1.39 -22.26 10.22
CA PRO A 125 -1.22 -22.81 11.56
C PRO A 125 -1.57 -24.30 11.59
N ASN A 126 -0.93 -25.04 12.50
CA ASN A 126 -1.29 -26.43 12.79
C ASN A 126 -2.58 -26.44 13.64
N GLU A 127 -3.27 -27.59 13.66
CA GLU A 127 -4.39 -27.88 14.57
C GLU A 127 -3.95 -27.79 16.03
#